data_6031a71603de7e9526babd8d246c6fb1
#
_entry.id   6031a71603de7e9526babd8d246c6fb1
#
_cell.length_a   1.000
_cell.length_b   1.000
_cell.length_c   1.000
_cell.angle_alpha   90.00
_cell.angle_beta   90.00
_cell.angle_gamma   90.00
#
_symmetry.space_group_name_H-M   'P 1'
#
loop_
_entity.id
_entity.type
_entity.pdbx_description
1 polymer ?
#
loop_
_entity_poly.entity_id
_entity_poly.type
_entity_poly.pdbx_seq_one_letter_code
_entity_poly.pdbx_strand_id
1 'polypeptide(L)'
;MGKSKRPRKSSWNSVHGGVEINYDDVHIVVSPLQTREAKLDEILQIEDNGPGWRLPTEKEAQVIRRFVRPLNQLMSDNGGAPLSSHATIWLHGKYGSREKLSDVQGRIFSMRFGICCWNWWTVARDFRLVKPLD
;
A
#
# COMPACT_ATOMS: atom_id res chain seq x y z
N MET A 1 -18.40 25.32 -11.95
CA MET A 1 -17.95 25.50 -11.40
C MET A 1 -17.35 24.80 -10.41
N GLY A 2 -17.66 24.56 -9.63
CA GLY A 2 -17.03 24.00 -8.50
C GLY A 2 -16.27 22.72 -8.71
N LYS A 3 -16.61 21.97 -9.68
CA LYS A 3 -15.97 20.73 -9.90
C LYS A 3 -14.55 20.86 -10.32
N SER A 4 -14.24 21.83 -11.09
CA SER A 4 -12.88 22.06 -11.53
C SER A 4 -11.98 22.43 -10.37
N LYS A 5 -12.58 22.77 -9.23
CA LYS A 5 -11.83 23.18 -8.06
C LYS A 5 -11.62 22.07 -7.06
N ARG A 6 -11.99 20.85 -7.40
CA ARG A 6 -11.68 19.73 -6.54
C ARG A 6 -10.18 19.63 -6.38
N PRO A 7 -9.70 19.40 -5.16
CA PRO A 7 -8.28 19.17 -4.97
C PRO A 7 -7.86 17.92 -5.75
N ARG A 8 -6.62 17.92 -6.16
CA ARG A 8 -6.07 16.73 -6.79
C ARG A 8 -6.12 15.59 -5.79
N LYS A 9 -6.55 14.45 -6.28
CA LYS A 9 -6.65 13.26 -5.44
C LYS A 9 -5.33 12.51 -5.37
N SER A 10 -4.44 12.74 -6.32
CA SER A 10 -3.10 12.16 -6.29
C SER A 10 -2.10 13.18 -6.81
N SER A 11 -0.95 13.26 -6.14
CA SER A 11 0.13 14.15 -6.51
C SER A 11 1.44 13.63 -5.90
N TRP A 12 2.56 14.06 -6.47
CA TRP A 12 3.85 13.72 -5.88
C TRP A 12 4.09 14.59 -4.65
N ASN A 13 4.44 13.94 -3.54
CA ASN A 13 4.78 14.62 -2.30
C ASN A 13 6.30 14.57 -2.09
N SER A 14 6.98 15.69 -2.32
CA SER A 14 8.43 15.73 -2.22
C SER A 14 8.93 15.74 -0.78
N VAL A 15 8.10 16.12 0.17
CA VAL A 15 8.49 16.13 1.57
C VAL A 15 8.67 14.73 2.10
N HIS A 16 7.73 13.84 1.79
CA HIS A 16 7.80 12.46 2.24
C HIS A 16 8.38 11.52 1.19
N GLY A 17 8.47 11.95 -0.05
CA GLY A 17 9.06 11.15 -1.12
C GLY A 17 8.14 10.02 -1.56
N GLY A 18 7.00 10.36 -2.14
CA GLY A 18 6.07 9.37 -2.64
C GLY A 18 4.84 10.01 -3.26
N VAL A 19 3.88 9.20 -3.65
CA VAL A 19 2.64 9.70 -4.23
C VAL A 19 1.62 9.87 -3.13
N GLU A 20 1.18 11.10 -2.95
CA GLU A 20 0.13 11.42 -1.99
C GLU A 20 -1.24 11.19 -2.63
N ILE A 21 -2.11 10.49 -1.93
CA ILE A 21 -3.50 10.29 -2.32
C ILE A 21 -4.38 10.84 -1.22
N ASN A 22 -5.26 11.74 -1.60
CA ASN A 22 -6.23 12.33 -0.68
C ASN A 22 -7.61 12.15 -1.28
N TYR A 23 -8.32 11.15 -0.81
CA TYR A 23 -9.62 10.81 -1.35
C TYR A 23 -10.49 10.22 -0.25
N ASP A 24 -11.73 10.73 -0.13
CA ASP A 24 -12.64 10.29 0.90
C ASP A 24 -11.99 10.55 2.26
N ASP A 25 -11.95 9.58 3.15
CA ASP A 25 -11.25 9.75 4.43
C ASP A 25 -9.86 9.11 4.42
N VAL A 26 -9.33 8.81 3.25
CA VAL A 26 -7.98 8.27 3.09
C VAL A 26 -7.04 9.39 2.68
N HIS A 27 -6.01 9.59 3.47
CA HIS A 27 -4.96 10.56 3.16
C HIS A 27 -3.61 9.92 3.49
N ILE A 28 -2.92 9.45 2.46
CA ILE A 28 -1.70 8.68 2.60
C ILE A 28 -0.67 9.10 1.56
N VAL A 29 0.59 8.74 1.82
CA VAL A 29 1.65 8.78 0.82
C VAL A 29 2.03 7.34 0.53
N VAL A 30 2.07 6.98 -0.75
CA VAL A 30 2.45 5.64 -1.19
C VAL A 30 3.94 5.64 -1.51
N SER A 31 4.67 4.68 -0.96
CA SER A 31 6.12 4.58 -1.16
C SER A 31 6.47 4.32 -2.61
N PRO A 32 7.50 5.01 -3.15
CA PRO A 32 7.97 4.75 -4.50
C PRO A 32 8.98 3.63 -4.59
N LEU A 33 9.35 3.02 -3.47
CA LEU A 33 10.37 1.99 -3.46
C LEU A 33 9.82 0.70 -4.02
N GLN A 34 10.58 0.12 -4.96
CA GLN A 34 10.22 -1.18 -5.48
C GLN A 34 10.43 -2.22 -4.40
N THR A 35 9.39 -2.99 -4.15
CA THR A 35 9.46 -4.05 -3.17
C THR A 35 9.42 -5.40 -3.90
N ARG A 36 9.97 -6.40 -3.27
CA ARG A 36 9.92 -7.77 -3.77
C ARG A 36 8.91 -8.54 -2.94
N GLU A 37 8.60 -9.73 -3.38
CA GLU A 37 7.77 -10.61 -2.58
C GLU A 37 8.47 -10.93 -1.26
N ALA A 38 7.72 -10.87 -0.18
CA ALA A 38 8.22 -11.13 1.15
C ALA A 38 7.17 -11.81 1.99
N LYS A 39 7.61 -12.54 3.00
CA LYS A 39 6.72 -13.11 3.99
C LYS A 39 6.32 -12.03 4.99
N LEU A 40 5.18 -12.22 5.62
CA LEU A 40 4.64 -11.19 6.54
C LEU A 40 5.61 -10.85 7.66
N ASP A 41 6.25 -11.83 8.27
CA ASP A 41 7.19 -11.58 9.36
C ASP A 41 8.40 -10.75 8.91
N GLU A 42 8.86 -10.97 7.68
CA GLU A 42 9.94 -10.17 7.12
C GLU A 42 9.51 -8.71 6.97
N ILE A 43 8.30 -8.50 6.49
CA ILE A 43 7.79 -7.14 6.29
C ILE A 43 7.62 -6.41 7.62
N LEU A 44 7.14 -7.11 8.64
CA LEU A 44 6.93 -6.49 9.94
C LEU A 44 8.24 -6.01 10.58
N GLN A 45 9.38 -6.49 10.10
CA GLN A 45 10.69 -6.08 10.58
C GLN A 45 11.33 -5.01 9.70
N ILE A 46 10.72 -4.72 8.55
CA ILE A 46 11.28 -3.76 7.61
C ILE A 46 10.82 -2.36 7.95
N GLU A 47 11.77 -1.46 8.11
CA GLU A 47 11.49 -0.04 8.28
C GLU A 47 12.18 0.73 7.15
N ASP A 48 11.96 0.29 5.92
CA ASP A 48 12.66 0.80 4.76
C ASP A 48 12.50 2.29 4.57
N ASN A 49 11.32 2.81 4.90
CA ASN A 49 11.01 4.22 4.73
C ASN A 49 11.08 4.99 6.03
N GLY A 50 11.46 4.32 7.12
CA GLY A 50 11.55 4.95 8.41
C GLY A 50 10.24 4.94 9.20
N PRO A 51 10.21 5.65 10.34
CA PRO A 51 9.03 5.65 11.21
C PRO A 51 7.79 6.19 10.52
N GLY A 52 6.65 5.61 10.83
CA GLY A 52 5.36 6.06 10.29
C GLY A 52 4.95 5.35 9.02
N TRP A 53 5.82 4.59 8.40
CA TRP A 53 5.46 3.80 7.23
C TRP A 53 4.95 2.43 7.66
N ARG A 54 3.90 1.95 6.99
CA ARG A 54 3.28 0.67 7.31
C ARG A 54 2.59 0.09 6.08
N LEU A 55 2.11 -1.13 6.23
CA LEU A 55 1.28 -1.74 5.19
C LEU A 55 -0.07 -1.00 5.12
N PRO A 56 -0.68 -0.93 3.94
CA PRO A 56 -1.98 -0.28 3.80
C PRO A 56 -3.09 -1.09 4.44
N THR A 57 -4.12 -0.39 4.90
CA THR A 57 -5.37 -1.04 5.30
C THR A 57 -6.16 -1.42 4.05
N GLU A 58 -7.22 -2.21 4.23
CA GLU A 58 -8.07 -2.57 3.10
C GLU A 58 -8.66 -1.34 2.41
N LYS A 59 -9.11 -0.39 3.19
CA LYS A 59 -9.69 0.83 2.63
C LYS A 59 -8.67 1.61 1.82
N GLU A 60 -7.46 1.72 2.34
CA GLU A 60 -6.38 2.39 1.64
C GLU A 60 -6.02 1.64 0.35
N ALA A 61 -6.00 0.32 0.40
CA ALA A 61 -5.71 -0.49 -0.79
C ALA A 61 -6.77 -0.31 -1.86
N GLN A 62 -8.05 -0.21 -1.48
CA GLN A 62 -9.12 0.06 -2.43
C GLN A 62 -8.93 1.42 -3.11
N VAL A 63 -8.52 2.43 -2.34
CA VAL A 63 -8.26 3.76 -2.88
C VAL A 63 -7.04 3.73 -3.81
N ILE A 64 -5.97 3.03 -3.43
CA ILE A 64 -4.80 2.87 -4.28
C ILE A 64 -5.20 2.21 -5.60
N ARG A 65 -6.02 1.17 -5.54
CA ARG A 65 -6.50 0.49 -6.74
C ARG A 65 -7.28 1.42 -7.64
N ARG A 66 -8.12 2.24 -7.06
CA ARG A 66 -8.92 3.21 -7.80
C ARG A 66 -8.05 4.21 -8.56
N PHE A 67 -6.94 4.62 -7.96
CA PHE A 67 -6.06 5.63 -8.54
C PHE A 67 -4.75 5.07 -9.07
N VAL A 68 -4.70 3.77 -9.37
CA VAL A 68 -3.45 3.13 -9.76
C VAL A 68 -2.83 3.73 -11.01
N ARG A 69 -3.64 4.16 -11.97
CA ARG A 69 -3.10 4.76 -13.21
C ARG A 69 -2.38 6.09 -12.95
N PRO A 70 -3.04 7.10 -12.36
CA PRO A 70 -2.32 8.33 -12.05
C PRO A 70 -1.20 8.12 -11.05
N LEU A 71 -1.37 7.18 -10.10
CA LEU A 71 -0.32 6.85 -9.17
C LEU A 71 0.93 6.36 -9.90
N ASN A 72 0.77 5.42 -10.82
CA ASN A 72 1.89 4.87 -11.56
C ASN A 72 2.53 5.89 -12.50
N GLN A 73 1.75 6.81 -13.05
CA GLN A 73 2.30 7.88 -13.86
C GLN A 73 3.20 8.79 -13.01
N LEU A 74 2.73 9.14 -11.82
CA LEU A 74 3.52 9.95 -10.90
C LEU A 74 4.78 9.23 -10.42
N MET A 75 4.68 7.93 -10.18
CA MET A 75 5.85 7.12 -9.84
C MET A 75 6.89 7.19 -10.97
N SER A 76 6.46 6.91 -12.20
CA SER A 76 7.36 6.95 -13.35
C SER A 76 7.99 8.32 -13.56
N ASP A 77 7.19 9.38 -13.41
CA ASP A 77 7.67 10.75 -13.61
C ASP A 77 8.73 11.15 -12.58
N ASN A 78 8.74 10.50 -11.44
CA ASN A 78 9.62 10.85 -10.32
C ASN A 78 10.64 9.76 -9.99
N GLY A 79 10.84 8.81 -10.89
CA GLY A 79 11.85 7.77 -10.69
C GLY A 79 11.47 6.68 -9.72
N GLY A 80 10.20 6.61 -9.33
CA GLY A 80 9.72 5.56 -8.45
C GLY A 80 9.27 4.33 -9.21
N ALA A 81 9.02 3.26 -8.48
CA ALA A 81 8.58 1.99 -9.06
C ALA A 81 7.07 1.92 -9.15
N PRO A 82 6.51 1.68 -10.32
CA PRO A 82 5.06 1.52 -10.45
C PRO A 82 4.56 0.28 -9.70
N LEU A 83 3.33 0.35 -9.25
CA LEU A 83 2.66 -0.78 -8.60
C LEU A 83 1.88 -1.54 -9.67
N SER A 84 2.11 -2.84 -9.77
CA SER A 84 1.40 -3.65 -10.76
C SER A 84 -0.10 -3.68 -10.45
N SER A 85 -0.90 -3.46 -11.49
CA SER A 85 -2.36 -3.55 -11.38
C SER A 85 -2.84 -4.99 -11.18
N HIS A 86 -1.94 -5.96 -11.27
CA HIS A 86 -2.27 -7.38 -11.05
C HIS A 86 -1.64 -7.93 -9.79
N ALA A 87 -0.95 -7.10 -9.02
CA ALA A 87 -0.25 -7.56 -7.83
C ALA A 87 -1.23 -8.00 -6.74
N THR A 88 -0.79 -8.93 -5.91
CA THR A 88 -1.45 -9.26 -4.66
C THR A 88 -0.53 -8.77 -3.56
N ILE A 89 -1.01 -7.89 -2.71
CA ILE A 89 -0.19 -7.23 -1.72
C ILE A 89 -0.65 -7.54 -0.30
N TRP A 90 0.30 -7.51 0.63
CA TRP A 90 -0.01 -7.63 2.04
C TRP A 90 -0.73 -6.38 2.54
N LEU A 91 -1.69 -6.59 3.43
CA LEU A 91 -2.40 -5.51 4.11
C LEU A 91 -1.98 -5.43 5.57
N HIS A 92 -2.28 -4.29 6.18
CA HIS A 92 -2.07 -4.07 7.59
C HIS A 92 -2.97 -4.99 8.42
N GLY A 93 -2.36 -5.61 9.43
CA GLY A 93 -3.09 -6.50 10.32
C GLY A 93 -2.74 -7.96 10.10
N LYS A 94 -3.00 -8.76 11.10
CA LYS A 94 -2.79 -10.18 11.07
C LYS A 94 -3.82 -10.86 11.93
N TYR A 95 -4.06 -12.13 11.66
CA TYR A 95 -5.01 -12.94 12.38
C TYR A 95 -4.36 -14.26 12.75
N GLY A 96 -4.67 -14.76 13.94
CA GLY A 96 -4.17 -16.05 14.39
C GLY A 96 -3.56 -15.98 15.76
N SER A 97 -3.10 -17.13 16.25
CA SER A 97 -2.52 -17.24 17.58
C SER A 97 -1.15 -16.59 17.64
N ARG A 98 -0.92 -15.80 18.69
CA ARG A 98 0.41 -15.24 18.94
C ARG A 98 1.37 -16.28 19.50
N GLU A 99 0.84 -17.36 20.03
CA GLU A 99 1.66 -18.40 20.62
C GLU A 99 2.25 -19.32 19.56
N LYS A 100 1.59 -19.43 18.41
CA LYS A 100 2.04 -20.28 17.32
C LYS A 100 2.08 -19.48 16.03
N LEU A 101 3.28 -19.15 15.59
CA LEU A 101 3.44 -18.41 14.35
C LEU A 101 2.83 -19.15 13.16
N SER A 102 2.84 -20.47 13.18
CA SER A 102 2.27 -21.25 12.10
C SER A 102 0.77 -21.02 11.90
N ASP A 103 0.09 -20.51 12.94
CA ASP A 103 -1.33 -20.22 12.88
C ASP A 103 -1.63 -18.79 12.46
N VAL A 104 -0.58 -17.97 12.29
CA VAL A 104 -0.77 -16.56 11.95
C VAL A 104 -1.07 -16.42 10.47
N GLN A 105 -2.08 -15.63 10.18
CA GLN A 105 -2.45 -15.27 8.81
C GLN A 105 -2.42 -13.76 8.67
N GLY A 106 -1.93 -13.30 7.54
CA GLY A 106 -2.04 -11.90 7.16
C GLY A 106 -3.15 -11.72 6.14
N ARG A 107 -3.61 -10.50 6.01
CA ARG A 107 -4.57 -10.18 4.97
C ARG A 107 -3.83 -9.81 3.70
N ILE A 108 -4.35 -10.21 2.58
CA ILE A 108 -3.83 -9.84 1.27
C ILE A 108 -4.95 -9.20 0.45
N PHE A 109 -4.55 -8.40 -0.51
CA PHE A 109 -5.49 -7.66 -1.37
C PHE A 109 -5.09 -7.86 -2.82
N SER A 110 -6.05 -8.29 -3.63
CA SER A 110 -5.84 -8.42 -5.07
C SER A 110 -6.08 -7.08 -5.75
N MET A 111 -5.02 -6.50 -6.30
CA MET A 111 -5.15 -5.27 -7.07
C MET A 111 -5.99 -5.49 -8.31
N ARG A 112 -5.94 -6.70 -8.87
CA ARG A 112 -6.69 -7.02 -10.06
C ARG A 112 -8.18 -7.07 -9.82
N PHE A 113 -8.60 -7.73 -8.74
CA PHE A 113 -10.01 -8.00 -8.49
C PHE A 113 -10.62 -7.12 -7.40
N GLY A 114 -9.82 -6.44 -6.62
CA GLY A 114 -10.31 -5.57 -5.55
C GLY A 114 -10.90 -6.30 -4.37
N ILE A 115 -10.44 -7.49 -4.08
CA ILE A 115 -10.94 -8.31 -2.99
C ILE A 115 -9.85 -8.67 -2.02
N CYS A 116 -10.24 -8.89 -0.76
CA CYS A 116 -9.34 -9.31 0.31
C CYS A 116 -9.49 -10.79 0.59
N CYS A 117 -8.37 -11.39 1.00
CA CYS A 117 -8.32 -12.76 1.47
C CYS A 117 -7.38 -12.85 2.65
N TRP A 118 -7.35 -14.02 3.28
CA TRP A 118 -6.35 -14.36 4.28
C TRP A 118 -5.31 -15.25 3.65
N ASN A 119 -4.07 -15.10 4.09
CA ASN A 119 -2.99 -15.93 3.58
C ASN A 119 -2.03 -16.25 4.74
N TRP A 120 -1.42 -17.42 4.70
CA TRP A 120 -0.48 -17.81 5.75
C TRP A 120 0.75 -16.90 5.72
N TRP A 121 1.28 -16.60 6.87
CA TRP A 121 2.44 -15.72 7.01
C TRP A 121 3.68 -16.24 6.27
N THR A 122 3.72 -17.54 6.00
CA THR A 122 4.85 -18.16 5.29
C THR A 122 4.81 -17.95 3.78
N VAL A 123 3.71 -17.46 3.25
CA VAL A 123 3.58 -17.22 1.81
C VAL A 123 4.17 -15.85 1.49
N ALA A 124 5.04 -15.80 0.49
CA ALA A 124 5.60 -14.52 0.05
C ALA A 124 4.65 -13.83 -0.89
N ARG A 125 4.41 -12.54 -0.65
CA ARG A 125 3.56 -11.69 -1.48
C ARG A 125 4.21 -10.34 -1.64
N ASP A 126 3.80 -9.60 -2.64
CA ASP A 126 4.25 -8.23 -2.83
C ASP A 126 3.78 -7.36 -1.68
N PHE A 127 4.44 -6.24 -1.51
CA PHE A 127 3.99 -5.25 -0.54
C PHE A 127 4.40 -3.85 -0.99
N ARG A 128 3.69 -2.87 -0.48
CA ARG A 128 4.03 -1.47 -0.72
C ARG A 128 3.65 -0.70 0.54
N LEU A 129 4.62 0.01 1.10
CA LEU A 129 4.38 0.75 2.33
C LEU A 129 3.65 2.05 2.04
N VAL A 130 2.87 2.49 3.01
CA VAL A 130 2.19 3.77 2.97
C VAL A 130 2.46 4.53 4.26
N LYS A 131 2.39 5.85 4.19
CA LYS A 131 2.50 6.72 5.35
C LYS A 131 1.20 7.49 5.48
N PRO A 132 0.42 7.27 6.56
CA PRO A 132 -0.79 8.04 6.75
C PRO A 132 -0.46 9.49 7.06
N LEU A 133 -1.27 10.39 6.51
CA LEU A 133 -1.22 11.81 6.79
C LEU A 133 -2.52 12.22 7.48
N ASP A 134 -2.44 13.20 8.31
CA ASP A 134 -3.64 13.71 9.00
C ASP A 134 -4.39 14.75 8.21
#